data_4ca3d6ffc9f9022720cc8652b6ffe9ae
#
_entry.id   4ca3d6ffc9f9022720cc8652b6ffe9ae
#
_cell.length_a   1.000
_cell.length_b   1.000
_cell.length_c   1.000
_cell.angle_alpha   90.00
_cell.angle_beta   90.00
_cell.angle_gamma   90.00
#
_symmetry.space_group_name_H-M   'P 1'
#
loop_
_entity.id
_entity.type
_entity.pdbx_description
1 polymer ?
#
loop_
_entity_poly.entity_id
_entity_poly.type
_entity_poly.pdbx_seq_one_letter_code
_entity_poly.pdbx_strand_id
1 'polypeptide(L)'
;KCDIIIHSAAMISIGFDAYDQVYEVNFVGTKNLLDASINKKVKKFIFISTVNAYDKKPIDQNFDEKRELVRKGNAYDMTKALAQELVTSTEEIETVSINPTSVLGKNDFKPSRLGKIIKGVHSGKLPFLVDGGLDVIDVEDLSKAIYSSISNGRDGESYLISGKFRSFKVIYEVITKYQDKKSRIFFFPRLMVELSLPLLSLFPIGLLKRAAEINGKFFPGLENMTKEAIENIINFPKHIDNSKAKKDLGLKISPLEKTIKDTIYE
;
A
#
# COMPACT_ATOMS: atom_id res chain seq x y z
N LYS A 1 -26.64 -0.31 15.78
CA LYS A 1 -25.83 -1.30 16.53
C LYS A 1 -25.20 -2.25 15.51
N CYS A 2 -23.91 -2.42 15.52
CA CYS A 2 -23.17 -3.39 14.71
C CYS A 2 -22.36 -4.30 15.63
N ASP A 3 -22.10 -5.53 15.17
CA ASP A 3 -21.32 -6.52 15.91
C ASP A 3 -19.85 -6.51 15.53
N ILE A 4 -19.52 -6.01 14.34
CA ILE A 4 -18.18 -6.04 13.75
C ILE A 4 -17.87 -4.68 13.13
N ILE A 5 -16.66 -4.19 13.35
CA ILE A 5 -16.11 -2.99 12.72
C ILE A 5 -15.00 -3.42 11.77
N ILE A 6 -15.04 -2.95 10.54
CA ILE A 6 -13.93 -3.00 9.58
C ILE A 6 -13.44 -1.57 9.37
N HIS A 7 -12.30 -1.25 9.97
CA HIS A 7 -11.73 0.11 9.94
C HIS A 7 -10.69 0.23 8.81
N SER A 8 -11.12 0.79 7.68
CA SER A 8 -10.27 1.02 6.50
C SER A 8 -9.91 2.48 6.25
N ALA A 9 -10.45 3.40 7.06
CA ALA A 9 -10.18 4.82 6.89
C ALA A 9 -8.73 5.15 7.28
N ALA A 10 -8.04 5.87 6.42
CA ALA A 10 -6.70 6.37 6.68
C ALA A 10 -6.35 7.54 5.75
N MET A 11 -5.48 8.42 6.22
CA MET A 11 -4.83 9.43 5.39
C MET A 11 -3.51 8.88 4.87
N ILE A 12 -3.41 8.67 3.55
CA ILE A 12 -2.17 8.20 2.89
C ILE A 12 -1.32 9.42 2.58
N SER A 13 -0.19 9.56 3.28
CA SER A 13 0.81 10.59 3.05
C SER A 13 2.12 9.97 2.55
N ILE A 14 2.70 10.58 1.52
CA ILE A 14 4.04 10.25 1.04
C ILE A 14 4.86 11.53 1.01
N GLY A 15 5.35 11.95 2.17
CA GLY A 15 6.38 12.97 2.32
C GLY A 15 5.95 14.43 2.26
N PHE A 16 4.68 14.76 1.95
CA PHE A 16 4.25 16.16 1.81
C PHE A 16 3.31 16.68 2.89
N ASP A 17 2.72 15.79 3.68
CA ASP A 17 1.77 16.19 4.71
C ASP A 17 2.44 16.33 6.07
N ALA A 18 1.94 17.25 6.89
CA ALA A 18 2.43 17.42 8.25
C ALA A 18 2.18 16.16 9.07
N TYR A 19 3.18 15.73 9.84
CA TYR A 19 3.08 14.56 10.70
C TYR A 19 1.83 14.59 11.59
N ASP A 20 1.59 15.72 12.25
CA ASP A 20 0.47 15.87 13.20
C ASP A 20 -0.88 15.60 12.56
N GLN A 21 -1.09 16.07 11.31
CA GLN A 21 -2.34 15.83 10.59
C GLN A 21 -2.54 14.35 10.28
N VAL A 22 -1.48 13.64 9.85
CA VAL A 22 -1.51 12.22 9.56
C VAL A 22 -1.71 11.42 10.86
N TYR A 23 -1.07 11.84 11.94
CA TYR A 23 -1.20 11.24 13.27
C TYR A 23 -2.63 11.34 13.82
N GLU A 24 -3.23 12.53 13.74
CA GLU A 24 -4.62 12.74 14.18
C GLU A 24 -5.60 11.83 13.43
N VAL A 25 -5.45 11.70 12.12
CA VAL A 25 -6.36 10.84 11.33
C VAL A 25 -6.09 9.35 11.58
N ASN A 26 -4.82 8.92 11.47
CA ASN A 26 -4.49 7.49 11.42
C ASN A 26 -4.38 6.86 12.80
N PHE A 27 -3.86 7.56 13.80
CA PHE A 27 -3.69 7.03 15.14
C PHE A 27 -4.82 7.45 16.07
N VAL A 28 -5.04 8.76 16.25
CA VAL A 28 -6.09 9.25 17.17
C VAL A 28 -7.47 8.85 16.68
N GLY A 29 -7.73 8.95 15.37
CA GLY A 29 -8.98 8.47 14.76
C GLY A 29 -9.22 6.98 14.99
N THR A 30 -8.19 6.13 14.81
CA THR A 30 -8.27 4.69 15.10
C THR A 30 -8.54 4.43 16.56
N LYS A 31 -7.81 5.11 17.47
CA LYS A 31 -8.01 4.99 18.93
C LYS A 31 -9.44 5.34 19.32
N ASN A 32 -9.94 6.48 18.85
CA ASN A 32 -11.31 6.93 19.17
C ASN A 32 -12.38 5.92 18.69
N LEU A 33 -12.18 5.33 17.50
CA LEU A 33 -13.10 4.32 16.98
C LEU A 33 -13.01 3.00 17.77
N LEU A 34 -11.81 2.59 18.17
CA LEU A 34 -11.57 1.42 19.01
C LEU A 34 -12.22 1.58 20.38
N ASP A 35 -11.97 2.70 21.07
CA ASP A 35 -12.57 3.02 22.37
C ASP A 35 -14.12 3.03 22.29
N ALA A 36 -14.67 3.63 21.23
CA ALA A 36 -16.11 3.62 20.99
C ALA A 36 -16.66 2.20 20.74
N SER A 37 -15.88 1.35 20.06
CA SER A 37 -16.25 -0.06 19.78
C SER A 37 -16.30 -0.87 21.07
N ILE A 38 -15.31 -0.71 21.96
CA ILE A 38 -15.26 -1.34 23.29
C ILE A 38 -16.48 -0.90 24.12
N ASN A 39 -16.71 0.42 24.23
CA ASN A 39 -17.83 0.99 24.98
C ASN A 39 -19.21 0.50 24.47
N LYS A 40 -19.33 0.22 23.16
CA LYS A 40 -20.57 -0.29 22.55
C LYS A 40 -20.64 -1.81 22.50
N LYS A 41 -19.67 -2.50 23.09
CA LYS A 41 -19.57 -3.98 23.14
C LYS A 41 -19.64 -4.60 21.74
N VAL A 42 -18.89 -4.02 20.81
CA VAL A 42 -18.64 -4.64 19.49
C VAL A 42 -17.84 -5.91 19.71
N LYS A 43 -18.13 -6.97 18.96
CA LYS A 43 -17.51 -8.28 19.15
C LYS A 43 -16.11 -8.37 18.57
N LYS A 44 -15.90 -7.75 17.38
CA LYS A 44 -14.62 -7.82 16.67
C LYS A 44 -14.30 -6.52 15.94
N PHE A 45 -13.04 -6.12 16.02
CA PHE A 45 -12.47 -4.95 15.35
C PHE A 45 -11.40 -5.40 14.35
N ILE A 46 -11.68 -5.23 13.05
CA ILE A 46 -10.75 -5.57 11.96
C ILE A 46 -10.11 -4.28 11.46
N PHE A 47 -8.81 -4.16 11.67
CA PHE A 47 -8.03 -2.99 11.27
C PHE A 47 -7.32 -3.22 9.95
N ILE A 48 -7.55 -2.35 8.97
CA ILE A 48 -6.80 -2.39 7.72
C ILE A 48 -5.54 -1.55 7.89
N SER A 49 -4.42 -2.23 8.16
CA SER A 49 -3.10 -1.66 8.25
C SER A 49 -2.41 -1.63 6.88
N THR A 50 -1.12 -1.88 6.82
CA THR A 50 -0.30 -1.94 5.61
C THR A 50 0.95 -2.78 5.85
N VAL A 51 1.50 -3.39 4.80
CA VAL A 51 2.82 -4.02 4.86
C VAL A 51 3.92 -3.02 5.24
N ASN A 52 3.71 -1.74 4.94
CA ASN A 52 4.66 -0.68 5.27
C ASN A 52 4.75 -0.35 6.77
N ALA A 53 3.82 -0.87 7.59
CA ALA A 53 3.90 -0.75 9.05
C ALA A 53 5.06 -1.57 9.64
N TYR A 54 5.62 -2.51 8.88
CA TYR A 54 6.75 -3.33 9.30
C TYR A 54 8.09 -2.79 8.79
N ASP A 55 9.16 -2.98 9.59
CA ASP A 55 10.50 -2.65 9.13
C ASP A 55 10.92 -3.57 7.98
N LYS A 56 11.31 -2.97 6.87
CA LYS A 56 11.74 -3.68 5.67
C LYS A 56 13.18 -4.15 5.72
N LYS A 57 13.95 -3.70 6.71
CA LYS A 57 15.34 -4.08 6.90
C LYS A 57 15.47 -5.23 7.90
N PRO A 58 16.42 -6.13 7.68
CA PRO A 58 17.23 -6.30 6.47
C PRO A 58 16.39 -6.85 5.29
N ILE A 59 16.70 -6.42 4.08
CA ILE A 59 15.90 -6.72 2.86
C ILE A 59 16.04 -8.19 2.43
N ASP A 60 17.13 -8.84 2.78
CA ASP A 60 17.50 -10.22 2.43
C ASP A 60 16.91 -11.28 3.35
N GLN A 61 16.30 -10.87 4.47
CA GLN A 61 15.63 -11.78 5.39
C GLN A 61 14.15 -11.98 5.02
N ASN A 62 13.60 -13.11 5.50
CA ASN A 62 12.18 -13.39 5.37
C ASN A 62 11.33 -12.23 5.90
N PHE A 63 10.31 -11.84 5.12
CA PHE A 63 9.38 -10.79 5.50
C PHE A 63 8.05 -11.45 5.92
N ASP A 64 7.88 -11.62 7.21
CA ASP A 64 6.68 -12.20 7.83
C ASP A 64 6.13 -11.29 8.95
N GLU A 65 5.08 -11.71 9.61
CA GLU A 65 4.41 -10.96 10.68
C GLU A 65 5.22 -10.88 12.00
N LYS A 66 6.38 -11.53 12.06
CA LYS A 66 7.30 -11.45 13.22
C LYS A 66 8.25 -10.26 13.14
N ARG A 67 8.28 -9.58 12.00
CA ARG A 67 9.08 -8.37 11.87
C ARG A 67 8.61 -7.27 12.80
N GLU A 68 9.56 -6.49 13.27
CA GLU A 68 9.25 -5.33 14.09
C GLU A 68 8.47 -4.28 13.31
N LEU A 69 7.61 -3.56 14.01
CA LEU A 69 6.93 -2.41 13.47
C LEU A 69 7.88 -1.22 13.34
N VAL A 70 7.72 -0.41 12.30
CA VAL A 70 8.58 0.74 12.06
C VAL A 70 8.45 1.76 13.20
N ARG A 71 9.61 2.30 13.62
CA ARG A 71 9.71 3.38 14.63
C ARG A 71 10.26 4.67 14.04
N LYS A 72 10.69 4.64 12.77
CA LYS A 72 11.26 5.77 12.03
C LYS A 72 10.82 5.70 10.58
N GLY A 73 10.64 6.85 9.94
CA GLY A 73 10.25 6.90 8.53
C GLY A 73 9.24 8.00 8.25
N ASN A 74 8.45 7.82 7.21
CA ASN A 74 7.38 8.77 6.88
C ASN A 74 6.20 8.67 7.85
N ALA A 75 5.41 9.74 7.90
CA ALA A 75 4.28 9.87 8.81
C ALA A 75 3.24 8.75 8.65
N TYR A 76 2.98 8.33 7.42
CA TYR A 76 2.00 7.27 7.13
C TYR A 76 2.43 5.92 7.73
N ASP A 77 3.65 5.45 7.41
CA ASP A 77 4.15 4.16 7.87
C ASP A 77 4.19 4.12 9.41
N MET A 78 4.72 5.19 10.04
CA MET A 78 4.80 5.29 11.50
C MET A 78 3.43 5.30 12.17
N THR A 79 2.49 6.09 11.68
CA THR A 79 1.16 6.20 12.30
C THR A 79 0.32 4.94 12.11
N LYS A 80 0.49 4.23 10.98
CA LYS A 80 -0.13 2.91 10.76
C LYS A 80 0.47 1.85 11.67
N ALA A 81 1.80 1.89 11.92
CA ALA A 81 2.47 0.99 12.86
C ALA A 81 1.98 1.21 14.30
N LEU A 82 1.91 2.46 14.76
CA LEU A 82 1.39 2.80 16.08
C LEU A 82 -0.07 2.36 16.26
N ALA A 83 -0.91 2.61 15.26
CA ALA A 83 -2.31 2.20 15.29
C ALA A 83 -2.46 0.66 15.29
N GLN A 84 -1.63 -0.05 14.53
CA GLN A 84 -1.61 -1.51 14.54
C GLN A 84 -1.21 -2.07 15.90
N GLU A 85 -0.14 -1.54 16.50
CA GLU A 85 0.31 -1.93 17.84
C GLU A 85 -0.79 -1.74 18.87
N LEU A 86 -1.45 -0.56 18.86
CA LEU A 86 -2.59 -0.29 19.75
C LEU A 86 -3.71 -1.32 19.56
N VAL A 87 -4.11 -1.59 18.32
CA VAL A 87 -5.21 -2.51 18.02
C VAL A 87 -4.85 -3.94 18.43
N THR A 88 -3.67 -4.43 18.07
CA THR A 88 -3.30 -5.84 18.34
C THR A 88 -2.93 -6.11 19.80
N SER A 89 -2.65 -5.09 20.60
CA SER A 89 -2.43 -5.22 22.05
C SER A 89 -3.69 -5.02 22.90
N THR A 90 -4.84 -4.72 22.28
CA THR A 90 -6.11 -4.53 23.00
C THR A 90 -6.72 -5.89 23.35
N GLU A 91 -7.08 -6.08 24.62
CA GLU A 91 -7.64 -7.33 25.17
C GLU A 91 -9.17 -7.26 25.40
N GLU A 92 -9.76 -6.07 25.36
CA GLU A 92 -11.18 -5.84 25.69
C GLU A 92 -12.15 -6.19 24.55
N ILE A 93 -11.63 -6.43 23.36
CA ILE A 93 -12.40 -6.75 22.14
C ILE A 93 -11.53 -7.62 21.25
N GLU A 94 -12.13 -8.59 20.56
CA GLU A 94 -11.38 -9.33 19.54
C GLU A 94 -10.85 -8.42 18.43
N THR A 95 -9.56 -8.50 18.13
CA THR A 95 -8.91 -7.67 17.13
C THR A 95 -8.19 -8.49 16.06
N VAL A 96 -8.17 -7.97 14.84
CA VAL A 96 -7.39 -8.52 13.73
C VAL A 96 -6.79 -7.39 12.94
N SER A 97 -5.49 -7.46 12.62
CA SER A 97 -4.85 -6.54 11.69
C SER A 97 -4.64 -7.20 10.33
N ILE A 98 -5.10 -6.53 9.28
CA ILE A 98 -4.92 -6.93 7.88
C ILE A 98 -3.89 -5.98 7.24
N ASN A 99 -2.79 -6.54 6.74
CA ASN A 99 -1.66 -5.79 6.24
C ASN A 99 -1.47 -6.04 4.73
N PRO A 100 -2.23 -5.33 3.87
CA PRO A 100 -2.11 -5.51 2.43
C PRO A 100 -0.81 -4.90 1.89
N THR A 101 -0.34 -5.47 0.78
CA THR A 101 0.63 -4.86 -0.11
C THR A 101 -0.03 -3.83 -1.04
N SER A 102 0.53 -3.56 -2.22
CA SER A 102 -0.06 -2.59 -3.15
C SER A 102 -1.35 -3.14 -3.76
N VAL A 103 -2.48 -2.51 -3.43
CA VAL A 103 -3.80 -2.96 -3.88
C VAL A 103 -4.11 -2.39 -5.27
N LEU A 104 -4.55 -3.27 -6.17
CA LEU A 104 -5.05 -2.94 -7.50
C LEU A 104 -6.33 -3.73 -7.80
N GLY A 105 -7.06 -3.31 -8.83
CA GLY A 105 -8.23 -4.02 -9.33
C GLY A 105 -9.36 -3.09 -9.70
N LYS A 106 -10.56 -3.63 -9.75
CA LYS A 106 -11.76 -2.91 -10.15
C LYS A 106 -12.26 -1.91 -9.10
N ASN A 107 -13.18 -1.05 -9.53
CA ASN A 107 -13.82 -0.03 -8.68
C ASN A 107 -12.86 1.04 -8.11
N ASP A 108 -11.74 1.30 -8.78
CA ASP A 108 -10.83 2.39 -8.42
C ASP A 108 -11.36 3.74 -8.95
N PHE A 109 -12.56 4.14 -8.48
CA PHE A 109 -13.31 5.33 -8.95
C PHE A 109 -12.58 6.65 -8.70
N LYS A 110 -11.87 6.75 -7.59
CA LYS A 110 -10.91 7.83 -7.33
C LYS A 110 -9.52 7.23 -7.51
N PRO A 111 -8.96 7.24 -8.74
CA PRO A 111 -7.81 6.43 -9.06
C PRO A 111 -6.72 6.51 -8.02
N SER A 112 -6.38 5.34 -7.46
CA SER A 112 -5.25 5.17 -6.56
C SER A 112 -3.95 5.61 -7.26
N ARG A 113 -2.89 5.82 -6.49
CA ARG A 113 -1.59 6.22 -7.07
C ARG A 113 -1.09 5.21 -8.10
N LEU A 114 -1.17 3.93 -7.77
CA LEU A 114 -0.75 2.86 -8.69
C LEU A 114 -1.76 2.73 -9.85
N GLY A 115 -3.05 2.88 -9.61
CA GLY A 115 -4.08 2.93 -10.64
C GLY A 115 -3.85 4.05 -11.66
N LYS A 116 -3.45 5.26 -11.19
CA LYS A 116 -3.05 6.38 -12.08
C LYS A 116 -1.85 6.02 -12.94
N ILE A 117 -0.83 5.35 -12.38
CA ILE A 117 0.34 4.88 -13.12
C ILE A 117 -0.10 3.88 -14.19
N ILE A 118 -0.89 2.87 -13.84
CA ILE A 118 -1.40 1.86 -14.79
C ILE A 118 -2.18 2.53 -15.92
N LYS A 119 -3.17 3.37 -15.59
CA LYS A 119 -3.99 4.10 -16.57
C LYS A 119 -3.17 5.09 -17.41
N GLY A 120 -2.15 5.74 -16.80
CA GLY A 120 -1.23 6.62 -17.49
C GLY A 120 -0.34 5.90 -18.51
N VAL A 121 0.18 4.74 -18.14
CA VAL A 121 0.90 3.84 -19.05
C VAL A 121 0.00 3.34 -20.16
N HIS A 122 -1.19 2.83 -19.82
CA HIS A 122 -2.15 2.31 -20.79
C HIS A 122 -2.56 3.37 -21.84
N SER A 123 -2.81 4.60 -21.40
CA SER A 123 -3.17 5.71 -22.31
C SER A 123 -1.99 6.34 -23.05
N GLY A 124 -0.76 5.88 -22.82
CA GLY A 124 0.46 6.45 -23.42
C GLY A 124 0.85 7.83 -22.89
N LYS A 125 0.17 8.32 -21.82
CA LYS A 125 0.45 9.62 -21.20
C LYS A 125 1.64 9.60 -20.23
N LEU A 126 2.06 8.42 -19.77
CA LEU A 126 3.22 8.25 -18.90
C LEU A 126 4.35 7.58 -19.68
N PRO A 127 5.36 8.36 -20.16
CA PRO A 127 6.38 7.85 -21.08
C PRO A 127 7.57 7.20 -20.37
N PHE A 128 7.61 7.17 -19.04
CA PHE A 128 8.73 6.62 -18.27
C PHE A 128 8.31 6.03 -16.94
N LEU A 129 9.09 5.07 -16.46
CA LEU A 129 8.97 4.43 -15.15
C LEU A 129 10.37 4.29 -14.54
N VAL A 130 10.43 4.02 -13.24
CA VAL A 130 11.67 3.68 -12.53
C VAL A 130 11.89 2.17 -12.61
N ASP A 131 13.14 1.73 -12.74
CA ASP A 131 13.49 0.32 -12.65
C ASP A 131 13.38 -0.15 -11.20
N GLY A 132 12.28 -0.80 -10.90
CA GLY A 132 11.90 -1.28 -9.58
C GLY A 132 10.64 -2.13 -9.69
N GLY A 133 9.94 -2.32 -8.57
CA GLY A 133 8.71 -3.10 -8.57
C GLY A 133 7.98 -3.05 -7.25
N LEU A 134 6.83 -3.70 -7.21
CA LEU A 134 5.96 -3.77 -6.05
C LEU A 134 5.37 -5.18 -5.94
N ASP A 135 5.00 -5.58 -4.75
CA ASP A 135 4.08 -6.69 -4.56
C ASP A 135 2.66 -6.17 -4.75
N VAL A 136 1.89 -6.86 -5.59
CA VAL A 136 0.54 -6.44 -5.99
C VAL A 136 -0.47 -7.50 -5.56
N ILE A 137 -1.48 -7.07 -4.81
CA ILE A 137 -2.65 -7.86 -4.44
C ILE A 137 -3.91 -7.35 -5.14
N ASP A 138 -4.73 -8.26 -5.64
CA ASP A 138 -6.04 -7.93 -6.21
C ASP A 138 -7.01 -7.48 -5.11
N VAL A 139 -7.78 -6.42 -5.36
CA VAL A 139 -8.74 -5.87 -4.40
C VAL A 139 -9.82 -6.88 -4.01
N GLU A 140 -10.22 -7.77 -4.93
CA GLU A 140 -11.20 -8.82 -4.62
C GLU A 140 -10.62 -9.89 -3.71
N ASP A 141 -9.33 -10.24 -3.91
CA ASP A 141 -8.65 -11.23 -3.06
C ASP A 141 -8.44 -10.66 -1.65
N LEU A 142 -8.05 -9.37 -1.56
CA LEU A 142 -8.00 -8.66 -0.28
C LEU A 142 -9.37 -8.62 0.39
N SER A 143 -10.44 -8.29 -0.34
CA SER A 143 -11.80 -8.21 0.22
C SER A 143 -12.28 -9.56 0.74
N LYS A 144 -11.97 -10.66 0.04
CA LYS A 144 -12.27 -12.02 0.49
C LYS A 144 -11.50 -12.38 1.76
N ALA A 145 -10.21 -11.99 1.85
CA ALA A 145 -9.40 -12.21 3.05
C ALA A 145 -9.95 -11.41 4.25
N ILE A 146 -10.34 -10.14 4.04
CA ILE A 146 -10.99 -9.32 5.08
C ILE A 146 -12.31 -9.98 5.53
N TYR A 147 -13.14 -10.41 4.60
CA TYR A 147 -14.40 -11.10 4.93
C TYR A 147 -14.14 -12.40 5.71
N SER A 148 -13.18 -13.20 5.26
CA SER A 148 -12.79 -14.45 5.96
C SER A 148 -12.27 -14.17 7.37
N SER A 149 -11.59 -13.05 7.60
CA SER A 149 -11.05 -12.69 8.92
C SER A 149 -12.14 -12.44 9.98
N ILE A 150 -13.38 -12.20 9.56
CA ILE A 150 -14.52 -12.04 10.46
C ILE A 150 -14.67 -13.31 11.34
N SER A 151 -14.63 -14.49 10.71
CA SER A 151 -14.83 -15.75 11.39
C SER A 151 -13.56 -16.53 11.69
N ASN A 152 -12.52 -16.37 10.86
CA ASN A 152 -11.31 -17.18 10.89
C ASN A 152 -10.07 -16.41 11.36
N GLY A 153 -10.14 -15.09 11.45
CA GLY A 153 -9.05 -14.27 11.99
C GLY A 153 -8.90 -14.50 13.49
N ARG A 154 -7.68 -14.85 13.93
CA ARG A 154 -7.36 -15.07 15.34
C ARG A 154 -7.19 -13.73 16.05
N ASP A 155 -7.64 -13.66 17.29
CA ASP A 155 -7.55 -12.47 18.14
C ASP A 155 -6.11 -12.01 18.34
N GLY A 156 -5.89 -10.69 18.30
CA GLY A 156 -4.58 -10.04 18.42
C GLY A 156 -3.64 -10.25 17.24
N GLU A 157 -4.03 -11.02 16.23
CA GLU A 157 -3.13 -11.44 15.16
C GLU A 157 -3.12 -10.47 13.96
N SER A 158 -1.95 -10.36 13.36
CA SER A 158 -1.73 -9.64 12.10
C SER A 158 -1.60 -10.63 10.94
N TYR A 159 -2.08 -10.25 9.75
CA TYR A 159 -2.01 -11.06 8.54
C TYR A 159 -1.45 -10.25 7.37
N LEU A 160 -0.34 -10.69 6.81
CA LEU A 160 0.22 -10.14 5.57
C LEU A 160 -0.61 -10.62 4.37
N ILE A 161 -1.30 -9.70 3.72
CA ILE A 161 -2.08 -9.99 2.53
C ILE A 161 -1.28 -9.51 1.31
N SER A 162 -0.39 -10.38 0.85
CA SER A 162 0.49 -10.12 -0.29
C SER A 162 0.09 -10.94 -1.51
N GLY A 163 0.30 -10.36 -2.69
CA GLY A 163 0.18 -11.08 -3.95
C GLY A 163 1.49 -11.71 -4.37
N LYS A 164 2.11 -11.10 -5.41
CA LYS A 164 3.46 -11.47 -5.86
C LYS A 164 4.21 -10.20 -6.25
N PHE A 165 5.49 -10.14 -5.91
CA PHE A 165 6.36 -9.08 -6.41
C PHE A 165 6.40 -9.10 -7.94
N ARG A 166 6.22 -7.92 -8.55
CA ARG A 166 6.30 -7.70 -9.99
C ARG A 166 7.15 -6.48 -10.28
N SER A 167 8.13 -6.62 -11.17
CA SER A 167 8.84 -5.46 -11.68
C SER A 167 7.91 -4.61 -12.54
N PHE A 168 8.16 -3.31 -12.61
CA PHE A 168 7.40 -2.43 -13.50
C PHE A 168 7.55 -2.82 -14.98
N LYS A 169 8.64 -3.48 -15.36
CA LYS A 169 8.80 -4.05 -16.70
C LYS A 169 7.74 -5.11 -16.99
N VAL A 170 7.55 -6.07 -16.06
CA VAL A 170 6.51 -7.10 -16.17
C VAL A 170 5.11 -6.48 -16.18
N ILE A 171 4.86 -5.51 -15.30
CA ILE A 171 3.56 -4.80 -15.27
C ILE A 171 3.31 -4.10 -16.62
N TYR A 172 4.31 -3.41 -17.17
CA TYR A 172 4.23 -2.77 -18.47
C TYR A 172 3.93 -3.77 -19.60
N GLU A 173 4.62 -4.92 -19.63
CA GLU A 173 4.38 -5.97 -20.61
C GLU A 173 2.92 -6.47 -20.56
N VAL A 174 2.34 -6.61 -19.38
CA VAL A 174 0.94 -6.96 -19.22
C VAL A 174 0.02 -5.85 -19.73
N ILE A 175 0.29 -4.59 -19.38
CA ILE A 175 -0.51 -3.45 -19.85
C ILE A 175 -0.52 -3.37 -21.38
N THR A 176 0.64 -3.61 -22.03
CA THR A 176 0.75 -3.52 -23.50
C THR A 176 -0.09 -4.54 -24.25
N LYS A 177 -0.53 -5.62 -23.60
CA LYS A 177 -1.49 -6.58 -24.19
C LYS A 177 -2.89 -5.98 -24.40
N TYR A 178 -3.20 -4.90 -23.68
CA TYR A 178 -4.49 -4.22 -23.71
C TYR A 178 -4.43 -2.84 -24.41
N GLN A 179 -3.31 -2.51 -25.07
CA GLN A 179 -3.14 -1.27 -25.84
C GLN A 179 -3.34 -1.50 -27.33
N ASP A 180 -4.12 -0.67 -27.99
CA ASP A 180 -4.24 -0.68 -29.46
C ASP A 180 -2.92 -0.32 -30.15
N LYS A 181 -2.21 0.67 -29.59
CA LYS A 181 -0.84 1.05 -30.03
C LYS A 181 0.09 0.97 -28.83
N LYS A 182 1.12 0.13 -28.94
CA LYS A 182 2.14 0.01 -27.89
C LYS A 182 2.85 1.34 -27.69
N SER A 183 2.68 1.95 -26.53
CA SER A 183 3.49 3.10 -26.11
C SER A 183 4.90 2.63 -25.77
N ARG A 184 5.91 3.43 -26.17
CA ARG A 184 7.29 3.18 -25.72
C ARG A 184 7.49 3.86 -24.38
N ILE A 185 7.99 3.10 -23.39
CA ILE A 185 8.31 3.61 -22.06
C ILE A 185 9.83 3.52 -21.86
N PHE A 186 10.39 4.59 -21.35
CA PHE A 186 11.76 4.61 -20.87
C PHE A 186 11.81 4.20 -19.41
N PHE A 187 12.68 3.26 -19.06
CA PHE A 187 12.92 2.84 -17.69
C PHE A 187 14.18 3.51 -17.15
N PHE A 188 14.02 4.42 -16.20
CA PHE A 188 15.16 5.02 -15.52
C PHE A 188 15.92 3.94 -14.73
N PRO A 189 17.23 3.74 -15.01
CA PRO A 189 18.03 2.78 -14.28
C PRO A 189 18.05 3.09 -12.78
N ARG A 190 17.94 2.05 -11.97
CA ARG A 190 17.95 2.16 -10.50
C ARG A 190 19.10 3.03 -9.99
N LEU A 191 20.33 2.81 -10.48
CA LEU A 191 21.51 3.56 -10.08
C LEU A 191 21.37 5.07 -10.32
N MET A 192 20.82 5.49 -11.46
CA MET A 192 20.61 6.93 -11.75
C MET A 192 19.61 7.56 -10.77
N VAL A 193 18.58 6.80 -10.42
CA VAL A 193 17.57 7.25 -9.46
C VAL A 193 18.16 7.35 -8.07
N GLU A 194 18.90 6.34 -7.61
CA GLU A 194 19.59 6.34 -6.29
C GLU A 194 20.57 7.52 -6.17
N LEU A 195 21.32 7.82 -7.22
CA LEU A 195 22.24 8.97 -7.24
C LEU A 195 21.52 10.33 -7.22
N SER A 196 20.30 10.40 -7.74
CA SER A 196 19.50 11.64 -7.74
C SER A 196 18.79 11.93 -6.41
N LEU A 197 18.52 10.92 -5.59
CA LEU A 197 17.80 11.07 -4.33
C LEU A 197 18.43 12.08 -3.34
N PRO A 198 19.76 12.09 -3.12
CA PRO A 198 20.39 13.09 -2.26
C PRO A 198 20.22 14.52 -2.80
N LEU A 199 20.26 14.68 -4.12
CA LEU A 199 20.08 16.01 -4.76
C LEU A 199 18.67 16.53 -4.57
N LEU A 200 17.65 15.64 -4.64
CA LEU A 200 16.26 16.02 -4.38
C LEU A 200 16.06 16.54 -2.95
N SER A 201 16.82 16.03 -1.98
CA SER A 201 16.71 16.46 -0.58
C SER A 201 17.27 17.88 -0.33
N LEU A 202 18.02 18.45 -1.27
CA LEU A 202 18.53 19.83 -1.19
C LEU A 202 17.46 20.87 -1.56
N PHE A 203 16.36 20.47 -2.18
CA PHE A 203 15.29 21.38 -2.57
C PHE A 203 14.22 21.50 -1.46
N PRO A 204 13.69 22.73 -1.23
CA PRO A 204 12.58 22.92 -0.30
C PRO A 204 11.38 22.04 -0.68
N ILE A 205 10.78 21.37 0.31
CA ILE A 205 9.62 20.47 0.12
C ILE A 205 8.48 21.15 -0.64
N GLY A 206 8.21 22.44 -0.36
CA GLY A 206 7.18 23.21 -1.06
C GLY A 206 7.44 23.38 -2.56
N LEU A 207 8.71 23.51 -2.97
CA LEU A 207 9.09 23.58 -4.39
C LEU A 207 8.90 22.22 -5.07
N LEU A 208 9.31 21.13 -4.41
CA LEU A 208 9.12 19.77 -4.92
C LEU A 208 7.63 19.42 -5.05
N LYS A 209 6.81 19.77 -4.05
CA LYS A 209 5.36 19.59 -4.10
C LYS A 209 4.76 20.34 -5.30
N ARG A 210 5.09 21.61 -5.49
CA ARG A 210 4.60 22.41 -6.61
C ARG A 210 5.04 21.88 -7.97
N ALA A 211 6.29 21.43 -8.08
CA ALA A 211 6.80 20.78 -9.29
C ALA A 211 6.06 19.47 -9.58
N ALA A 212 5.81 18.65 -8.57
CA ALA A 212 5.05 17.42 -8.70
C ALA A 212 3.59 17.67 -9.13
N GLU A 213 2.92 18.67 -8.57
CA GLU A 213 1.56 19.08 -8.95
C GLU A 213 1.49 19.57 -10.41
N ILE A 214 2.46 20.36 -10.85
CA ILE A 214 2.53 20.84 -12.24
C ILE A 214 2.77 19.66 -13.18
N ASN A 215 3.75 18.82 -12.90
CA ASN A 215 4.09 17.67 -13.73
C ASN A 215 2.95 16.64 -13.77
N GLY A 216 2.22 16.44 -12.66
CA GLY A 216 1.08 15.54 -12.57
C GLY A 216 -0.09 15.93 -13.48
N LYS A 217 -0.22 17.20 -13.86
CA LYS A 217 -1.21 17.66 -14.86
C LYS A 217 -0.87 17.16 -16.27
N PHE A 218 0.41 17.06 -16.60
CA PHE A 218 0.88 16.61 -17.92
C PHE A 218 1.15 15.10 -17.95
N PHE A 219 1.63 14.55 -16.83
CA PHE A 219 2.01 13.14 -16.70
C PHE A 219 1.35 12.56 -15.44
N PRO A 220 0.13 11.99 -15.57
CA PRO A 220 -0.61 11.41 -14.43
C PRO A 220 0.22 10.35 -13.68
N GLY A 221 0.31 10.50 -12.37
CA GLY A 221 1.08 9.61 -11.50
C GLY A 221 2.45 10.15 -11.08
N LEU A 222 3.01 11.13 -11.81
CA LEU A 222 4.29 11.76 -11.44
C LEU A 222 4.20 12.59 -10.16
N GLU A 223 3.03 13.15 -9.87
CA GLU A 223 2.77 13.87 -8.61
C GLU A 223 3.01 13.00 -7.37
N ASN A 224 3.05 11.68 -7.56
CA ASN A 224 3.25 10.71 -6.49
C ASN A 224 4.69 10.17 -6.40
N MET A 225 5.59 10.60 -7.29
CA MET A 225 6.99 10.16 -7.28
C MET A 225 7.83 11.02 -6.33
N THR A 226 7.52 10.94 -5.05
CA THR A 226 8.35 11.53 -4.00
C THR A 226 9.57 10.66 -3.72
N LYS A 227 10.56 11.21 -2.99
CA LYS A 227 11.73 10.46 -2.54
C LYS A 227 11.33 9.15 -1.84
N GLU A 228 10.38 9.23 -0.90
CA GLU A 228 9.89 8.10 -0.14
C GLU A 228 9.18 7.05 -1.02
N ALA A 229 8.40 7.51 -2.01
CA ALA A 229 7.76 6.61 -2.96
C ALA A 229 8.79 5.85 -3.81
N ILE A 230 9.82 6.56 -4.27
CA ILE A 230 10.91 5.98 -5.06
C ILE A 230 11.71 4.99 -4.21
N GLU A 231 12.08 5.36 -2.98
CA GLU A 231 12.78 4.47 -2.05
C GLU A 231 11.97 3.20 -1.76
N ASN A 232 10.66 3.34 -1.59
CA ASN A 232 9.75 2.20 -1.42
C ASN A 232 9.73 1.28 -2.64
N ILE A 233 9.72 1.82 -3.85
CA ILE A 233 9.73 1.05 -5.11
C ILE A 233 11.06 0.28 -5.28
N ILE A 234 12.18 0.94 -5.01
CA ILE A 234 13.53 0.39 -5.19
C ILE A 234 13.82 -0.69 -4.15
N ASN A 235 13.39 -0.46 -2.90
CA ASN A 235 13.70 -1.29 -1.74
C ASN A 235 12.52 -2.16 -1.30
N PHE A 236 11.52 -2.39 -2.16
CA PHE A 236 10.37 -3.21 -1.80
C PHE A 236 10.79 -4.68 -1.60
N PRO A 237 10.36 -5.35 -0.52
CA PRO A 237 10.64 -6.75 -0.29
C PRO A 237 10.14 -7.62 -1.44
N LYS A 238 11.03 -8.45 -2.00
CA LYS A 238 10.67 -9.33 -3.15
C LYS A 238 9.94 -10.58 -2.72
N HIS A 239 10.09 -10.97 -1.47
CA HIS A 239 9.50 -12.17 -0.87
C HIS A 239 8.82 -11.79 0.43
N ILE A 240 7.49 -11.85 0.41
CA ILE A 240 6.63 -11.65 1.59
C ILE A 240 5.94 -12.97 1.87
N ASP A 241 6.13 -13.48 3.07
CA ASP A 241 5.50 -14.73 3.50
C ASP A 241 4.04 -14.47 3.89
N ASN A 242 3.12 -14.94 3.07
CA ASN A 242 1.68 -14.88 3.30
C ASN A 242 1.09 -16.26 3.65
N SER A 243 1.92 -17.19 4.09
CA SER A 243 1.50 -18.55 4.41
C SER A 243 0.44 -18.60 5.51
N LYS A 244 0.55 -17.71 6.50
CA LYS A 244 -0.41 -17.54 7.58
C LYS A 244 -1.79 -17.11 7.04
N ALA A 245 -1.84 -16.10 6.18
CA ALA A 245 -3.09 -15.67 5.56
C ALA A 245 -3.69 -16.74 4.64
N LYS A 246 -2.87 -17.50 3.92
CA LYS A 246 -3.34 -18.63 3.12
C LYS A 246 -3.95 -19.73 3.99
N LYS A 247 -3.29 -20.06 5.10
CA LYS A 247 -3.74 -21.13 6.01
C LYS A 247 -5.01 -20.73 6.74
N ASP A 248 -5.02 -19.56 7.38
CA ASP A 248 -6.08 -19.18 8.31
C ASP A 248 -7.25 -18.50 7.57
N LEU A 249 -6.97 -17.63 6.57
CA LEU A 249 -7.99 -16.86 5.88
C LEU A 249 -8.35 -17.41 4.49
N GLY A 250 -7.68 -18.46 4.03
CA GLY A 250 -7.91 -19.02 2.71
C GLY A 250 -7.50 -18.10 1.56
N LEU A 251 -6.50 -17.23 1.77
CA LEU A 251 -6.03 -16.28 0.76
C LEU A 251 -5.68 -16.99 -0.55
N LYS A 252 -6.31 -16.58 -1.63
CA LYS A 252 -5.99 -16.97 -3.01
C LYS A 252 -5.51 -15.75 -3.77
N ILE A 253 -4.57 -15.95 -4.71
CA ILE A 253 -3.92 -14.86 -5.43
C ILE A 253 -4.32 -14.94 -6.90
N SER A 254 -5.02 -13.91 -7.35
CA SER A 254 -5.45 -13.75 -8.73
C SER A 254 -4.26 -13.53 -9.68
N PRO A 255 -4.36 -13.97 -10.95
CA PRO A 255 -3.37 -13.66 -11.97
C PRO A 255 -3.22 -12.15 -12.20
N LEU A 256 -1.99 -11.67 -12.38
CA LEU A 256 -1.70 -10.26 -12.62
C LEU A 256 -2.46 -9.69 -13.83
N GLU A 257 -2.62 -10.50 -14.88
CA GLU A 257 -3.36 -10.12 -16.09
C GLU A 257 -4.79 -9.73 -15.78
N LYS A 258 -5.49 -10.50 -14.91
CA LYS A 258 -6.85 -10.18 -14.48
C LYS A 258 -6.86 -8.84 -13.75
N THR A 259 -6.01 -8.70 -12.74
CA THR A 259 -5.94 -7.50 -11.90
C THR A 259 -5.64 -6.23 -12.72
N ILE A 260 -4.70 -6.30 -13.66
CA ILE A 260 -4.38 -5.18 -14.56
C ILE A 260 -5.55 -4.85 -15.48
N LYS A 261 -6.17 -5.86 -16.09
CA LYS A 261 -7.34 -5.67 -16.95
C LYS A 261 -8.47 -4.97 -16.20
N ASP A 262 -8.78 -5.45 -15.01
CA ASP A 262 -9.84 -4.89 -14.16
C ASP A 262 -9.51 -3.44 -13.75
N THR A 263 -8.24 -3.14 -13.45
CA THR A 263 -7.80 -1.76 -13.14
C THR A 263 -7.94 -0.79 -14.32
N ILE A 264 -7.76 -1.28 -15.55
CA ILE A 264 -7.84 -0.46 -16.77
C ILE A 264 -9.28 -0.15 -17.14
N TYR A 265 -10.17 -1.14 -17.09
CA TYR A 265 -11.48 -1.09 -17.72
C TYR A 265 -12.66 -0.93 -16.74
N GLU A 266 -12.44 -1.15 -15.47
CA GLU A 266 -13.42 -1.01 -14.40
C GLU A 266 -13.00 0.03 -13.35
#